data_af84f3d828cd87327a8f492f09c560d7
#
_entry.id   af84f3d828cd87327a8f492f09c560d7
#
_cell.length_a   1.000
_cell.length_b   1.000
_cell.length_c   1.000
_cell.angle_alpha   90.00
_cell.angle_beta   90.00
_cell.angle_gamma   90.00
#
_symmetry.space_group_name_H-M   'P 1'
#
loop_
_entity.id
_entity.type
_entity.pdbx_description
1 polymer ?
#
loop_
_entity_poly.entity_id
_entity_poly.type
_entity_poly.pdbx_seq_one_letter_code
_entity_poly.pdbx_strand_id
1 'polypeptide(L)'
;MKNSGTRKAMQTPTWKSICAMLCLLLLLPALLPVKAAAETVPAKVVRVGSFEDTFNYVNEKGIRKGYGYELLQTLSGYTGWQLEYVTCDWSDCFEKLKNGEIDIMGDISYTPDRAEEMLFSDEPMGEEKDYLYADLSREDITASDFKTLNGKKIGVLMGTEPEVMLTEWEEKYDLKTQHVNISNNEDAKQKLANHEIDCFVSMEESFWTELGISTITRVGSSDIYYAINKDRADIKEELDNAMRALEDADPFYTADLYKR
;
A
#
# COMPACT_ATOMS: atom_id res chain seq x y z
N MET A 1 -89.11 23.06 -45.28
CA MET A 1 -87.80 23.70 -45.55
C MET A 1 -86.78 22.59 -45.60
N LYS A 2 -86.15 22.39 -46.77
CA LYS A 2 -85.26 21.27 -47.11
C LYS A 2 -83.83 21.54 -46.56
N ASN A 3 -83.24 20.59 -45.86
CA ASN A 3 -81.88 20.66 -45.45
C ASN A 3 -81.12 19.59 -46.27
N SER A 4 -80.28 20.02 -47.19
CA SER A 4 -79.46 19.17 -48.04
C SER A 4 -78.09 18.93 -47.39
N GLY A 5 -77.90 17.76 -46.86
CA GLY A 5 -76.54 17.29 -46.36
C GLY A 5 -75.66 16.75 -47.47
N THR A 6 -74.64 17.46 -47.81
CA THR A 6 -73.59 17.00 -48.76
C THR A 6 -72.64 15.96 -48.09
N ARG A 7 -72.71 14.72 -48.54
CA ARG A 7 -71.74 13.66 -48.19
C ARG A 7 -70.41 13.89 -48.97
N LYS A 8 -69.32 14.15 -48.26
CA LYS A 8 -67.98 14.10 -48.80
C LYS A 8 -67.58 12.65 -48.98
N ALA A 9 -67.33 12.27 -50.22
CA ALA A 9 -66.77 10.97 -50.57
C ALA A 9 -65.31 10.85 -50.04
N MET A 10 -65.06 9.83 -49.28
CA MET A 10 -63.72 9.47 -48.77
C MET A 10 -62.99 8.80 -49.94
N GLN A 11 -61.95 9.46 -50.47
CA GLN A 11 -61.11 8.89 -51.51
C GLN A 11 -60.13 7.87 -50.84
N THR A 12 -60.20 6.62 -51.25
CA THR A 12 -59.25 5.59 -50.87
C THR A 12 -57.92 5.82 -51.59
N PRO A 13 -56.78 5.72 -50.90
CA PRO A 13 -55.50 5.91 -51.56
C PRO A 13 -55.23 4.80 -52.57
N THR A 14 -54.76 5.20 -53.76
CA THR A 14 -54.46 4.27 -54.85
C THR A 14 -53.20 3.46 -54.55
N TRP A 15 -53.16 2.20 -55.04
CA TRP A 15 -52.01 1.26 -54.90
C TRP A 15 -50.65 1.89 -55.17
N LYS A 16 -50.56 2.86 -56.10
CA LYS A 16 -49.32 3.55 -56.48
C LYS A 16 -48.80 4.46 -55.34
N SER A 17 -49.68 5.03 -54.48
CA SER A 17 -49.25 5.82 -53.32
C SER A 17 -48.76 4.97 -52.17
N ILE A 18 -49.25 3.75 -52.05
CA ILE A 18 -48.79 2.80 -50.99
C ILE A 18 -47.41 2.26 -51.35
N CYS A 19 -47.15 1.97 -52.64
CA CYS A 19 -45.79 1.52 -53.08
C CYS A 19 -44.73 2.63 -52.90
N ALA A 20 -45.06 3.88 -53.19
CA ALA A 20 -44.14 5.00 -53.02
C ALA A 20 -43.78 5.24 -51.51
N MET A 21 -44.72 5.01 -50.62
CA MET A 21 -44.51 5.19 -49.17
C MET A 21 -43.71 4.01 -48.58
N LEU A 22 -43.87 2.78 -49.10
CA LEU A 22 -43.08 1.60 -48.70
C LEU A 22 -41.63 1.65 -49.25
N CYS A 23 -41.37 2.23 -50.43
CA CYS A 23 -40.04 2.41 -50.95
C CYS A 23 -39.24 3.49 -50.21
N LEU A 24 -39.88 4.49 -49.63
CA LEU A 24 -39.23 5.54 -48.85
C LEU A 24 -38.80 5.07 -47.47
N LEU A 25 -39.45 4.04 -46.90
CA LEU A 25 -39.11 3.43 -45.62
C LEU A 25 -37.90 2.46 -45.69
N LEU A 26 -37.53 2.00 -46.88
CA LEU A 26 -36.40 1.09 -47.09
C LEU A 26 -35.07 1.80 -47.36
N LEU A 27 -35.05 3.14 -47.43
CA LEU A 27 -33.86 3.94 -47.68
C LEU A 27 -33.39 4.74 -46.43
N LEU A 28 -33.93 4.47 -45.24
CA LEU A 28 -33.30 4.96 -44.03
C LEU A 28 -32.09 4.06 -43.75
N PRO A 29 -30.85 4.54 -43.91
CA PRO A 29 -29.71 3.79 -43.40
C PRO A 29 -29.92 3.71 -41.88
N ALA A 30 -30.01 2.49 -41.35
CA ALA A 30 -29.99 2.25 -39.94
C ALA A 30 -28.66 2.81 -39.42
N LEU A 31 -28.66 4.07 -39.00
CA LEU A 31 -27.66 4.65 -38.11
C LEU A 31 -27.79 3.96 -36.74
N LEU A 32 -27.45 2.64 -36.76
CA LEU A 32 -27.11 1.99 -35.50
C LEU A 32 -25.88 2.72 -34.99
N PRO A 33 -25.88 3.24 -33.74
CA PRO A 33 -24.64 3.72 -33.17
C PRO A 33 -23.69 2.54 -33.20
N VAL A 34 -22.67 2.59 -34.06
CA VAL A 34 -21.48 1.74 -33.90
C VAL A 34 -20.96 2.10 -32.53
N LYS A 35 -21.27 1.26 -31.55
CA LYS A 35 -20.62 1.30 -30.24
C LYS A 35 -19.16 1.05 -30.60
N ALA A 36 -18.37 2.13 -30.69
CA ALA A 36 -16.94 2.01 -30.77
C ALA A 36 -16.56 1.12 -29.59
N ALA A 37 -16.12 -0.10 -29.86
CA ALA A 37 -15.46 -0.90 -28.88
C ALA A 37 -14.30 -0.02 -28.42
N ALA A 38 -14.37 0.51 -27.22
CA ALA A 38 -13.22 1.14 -26.61
C ALA A 38 -12.13 0.07 -26.68
N GLU A 39 -11.07 0.33 -27.44
CA GLU A 39 -9.88 -0.50 -27.36
C GLU A 39 -9.49 -0.53 -25.89
N THR A 40 -9.70 -1.67 -25.25
CA THR A 40 -9.22 -1.89 -23.89
C THR A 40 -7.70 -1.93 -23.99
N VAL A 41 -7.06 -0.81 -23.68
CA VAL A 41 -5.61 -0.81 -23.46
C VAL A 41 -5.37 -1.88 -22.40
N PRO A 42 -4.53 -2.89 -22.66
CA PRO A 42 -4.27 -3.92 -21.67
C PRO A 42 -3.72 -3.23 -20.39
N ALA A 43 -4.22 -3.65 -19.25
CA ALA A 43 -3.77 -3.11 -17.98
C ALA A 43 -2.26 -3.32 -17.84
N LYS A 44 -1.55 -2.28 -17.39
CA LYS A 44 -0.12 -2.38 -17.10
C LYS A 44 0.07 -3.34 -15.93
N VAL A 45 0.85 -4.40 -16.14
CA VAL A 45 1.24 -5.30 -15.05
C VAL A 45 2.38 -4.67 -14.26
N VAL A 46 2.22 -4.60 -12.93
CA VAL A 46 3.20 -4.08 -12.00
C VAL A 46 3.54 -5.17 -10.99
N ARG A 47 4.81 -5.58 -10.96
CA ARG A 47 5.32 -6.61 -10.06
C ARG A 47 5.66 -5.97 -8.72
N VAL A 48 5.01 -6.44 -7.67
CA VAL A 48 5.08 -5.88 -6.31
C VAL A 48 5.87 -6.83 -5.43
N GLY A 49 6.96 -6.36 -4.84
CA GLY A 49 7.66 -7.09 -3.77
C GLY A 49 6.77 -7.18 -2.53
N SER A 50 6.60 -8.39 -2.02
CA SER A 50 5.75 -8.67 -0.88
C SER A 50 6.48 -9.51 0.14
N PHE A 51 6.88 -8.89 1.22
CA PHE A 51 7.39 -9.51 2.44
C PHE A 51 6.33 -9.40 3.54
N GLU A 52 6.40 -10.27 4.52
CA GLU A 52 5.44 -10.29 5.63
C GLU A 52 5.94 -9.42 6.78
N ASP A 53 5.12 -8.46 7.17
CA ASP A 53 5.29 -7.56 8.32
C ASP A 53 3.92 -7.10 8.86
N THR A 54 3.91 -6.08 9.70
CA THR A 54 2.67 -5.49 10.25
C THR A 54 1.82 -4.82 9.18
N PHE A 55 2.43 -4.24 8.15
CA PHE A 55 1.74 -3.54 7.06
C PHE A 55 1.28 -4.47 5.93
N ASN A 56 1.89 -5.66 5.83
CA ASN A 56 1.62 -6.61 4.75
C ASN A 56 1.68 -8.04 5.29
N TYR A 57 0.56 -8.70 5.39
CA TYR A 57 0.51 -10.07 5.87
C TYR A 57 -0.52 -10.92 5.13
N VAL A 58 -0.38 -12.22 5.26
CA VAL A 58 -1.36 -13.19 4.75
C VAL A 58 -2.08 -13.81 5.95
N ASN A 59 -3.40 -13.64 5.99
CA ASN A 59 -4.20 -14.20 7.10
C ASN A 59 -4.34 -15.73 6.99
N GLU A 60 -4.91 -16.36 8.03
CA GLU A 60 -5.13 -17.81 8.11
C GLU A 60 -5.93 -18.40 6.92
N LYS A 61 -6.65 -17.57 6.16
CA LYS A 61 -7.42 -17.97 4.97
C LYS A 61 -6.63 -17.79 3.67
N GLY A 62 -5.35 -17.43 3.74
CA GLY A 62 -4.52 -17.16 2.58
C GLY A 62 -4.85 -15.84 1.87
N ILE A 63 -5.51 -14.89 2.54
CA ILE A 63 -5.89 -13.59 1.97
C ILE A 63 -4.88 -12.54 2.43
N ARG A 64 -4.30 -11.80 1.48
CA ARG A 64 -3.43 -10.66 1.78
C ARG A 64 -4.20 -9.54 2.46
N LYS A 65 -3.60 -8.96 3.46
CA LYS A 65 -4.13 -7.91 4.32
C LYS A 65 -3.02 -6.96 4.75
N GLY A 66 -3.43 -5.89 5.41
CA GLY A 66 -2.57 -4.90 6.01
C GLY A 66 -2.60 -3.58 5.28
N TYR A 67 -2.11 -2.55 5.96
CA TYR A 67 -2.12 -1.17 5.50
C TYR A 67 -1.46 -1.01 4.11
N GLY A 68 -0.24 -1.52 3.93
CA GLY A 68 0.52 -1.39 2.68
C GLY A 68 -0.18 -2.06 1.50
N TYR A 69 -0.72 -3.28 1.74
CA TYR A 69 -1.49 -3.99 0.72
C TYR A 69 -2.76 -3.22 0.33
N GLU A 70 -3.56 -2.77 1.31
CA GLU A 70 -4.86 -2.13 1.05
C GLU A 70 -4.68 -0.75 0.40
N LEU A 71 -3.64 0.00 0.80
CA LEU A 71 -3.30 1.28 0.16
C LEU A 71 -2.91 1.08 -1.30
N LEU A 72 -2.00 0.14 -1.60
CA LEU A 72 -1.57 -0.10 -2.99
C LEU A 72 -2.72 -0.62 -3.87
N GLN A 73 -3.63 -1.45 -3.32
CA GLN A 73 -4.86 -1.85 -4.02
C GLN A 73 -5.73 -0.63 -4.37
N THR A 74 -5.87 0.32 -3.45
CA THR A 74 -6.63 1.56 -3.71
C THR A 74 -5.95 2.39 -4.79
N LEU A 75 -4.63 2.59 -4.72
CA LEU A 75 -3.86 3.32 -5.73
C LEU A 75 -3.92 2.63 -7.10
N SER A 76 -3.97 1.29 -7.15
CA SER A 76 -4.16 0.56 -8.41
C SER A 76 -5.50 0.86 -9.09
N GLY A 77 -6.50 1.24 -8.32
CA GLY A 77 -7.79 1.73 -8.85
C GLY A 77 -7.67 3.05 -9.60
N TYR A 78 -6.75 3.93 -9.20
CA TYR A 78 -6.47 5.20 -9.86
C TYR A 78 -5.59 5.04 -11.10
N THR A 79 -4.60 4.14 -11.03
CA THR A 79 -3.63 3.93 -12.13
C THR A 79 -4.12 2.96 -13.19
N GLY A 80 -5.07 2.08 -12.86
CA GLY A 80 -5.50 0.98 -13.72
C GLY A 80 -4.49 -0.17 -13.78
N TRP A 81 -3.56 -0.26 -12.84
CA TRP A 81 -2.57 -1.34 -12.78
C TRP A 81 -3.21 -2.69 -12.45
N GLN A 82 -2.60 -3.74 -13.00
CA GLN A 82 -2.78 -5.11 -12.55
C GLN A 82 -1.57 -5.47 -11.67
N LEU A 83 -1.80 -5.65 -10.38
CA LEU A 83 -0.73 -5.96 -9.42
C LEU A 83 -0.42 -7.46 -9.41
N GLU A 84 0.86 -7.79 -9.56
CA GLU A 84 1.39 -9.15 -9.46
C GLU A 84 2.36 -9.22 -8.27
N TYR A 85 1.96 -9.93 -7.20
CA TYR A 85 2.74 -10.01 -5.97
C TYR A 85 3.81 -11.10 -6.04
N VAL A 86 5.05 -10.71 -5.82
CA VAL A 86 6.23 -11.59 -5.72
C VAL A 86 6.61 -11.69 -4.26
N THR A 87 6.41 -12.87 -3.65
CA THR A 87 6.77 -13.10 -2.25
C THR A 87 8.27 -13.30 -2.10
N CYS A 88 8.88 -12.57 -1.18
CA CYS A 88 10.30 -12.58 -0.88
C CYS A 88 10.54 -12.12 0.57
N ASP A 89 11.70 -12.37 1.13
CA ASP A 89 12.14 -11.72 2.37
C ASP A 89 12.51 -10.25 2.07
N TRP A 90 12.50 -9.38 3.08
CA TRP A 90 12.78 -7.94 2.89
C TRP A 90 14.07 -7.70 2.10
N SER A 91 15.18 -8.35 2.48
CA SER A 91 16.46 -8.20 1.79
C SER A 91 16.44 -8.74 0.36
N ASP A 92 15.75 -9.86 0.11
CA ASP A 92 15.60 -10.45 -1.23
C ASP A 92 14.70 -9.57 -2.12
N CYS A 93 13.61 -9.02 -1.57
CA CYS A 93 12.77 -8.04 -2.26
C CYS A 93 13.57 -6.81 -2.69
N PHE A 94 14.45 -6.31 -1.82
CA PHE A 94 15.30 -5.16 -2.09
C PHE A 94 16.27 -5.42 -3.26
N GLU A 95 16.93 -6.57 -3.27
CA GLU A 95 17.79 -6.98 -4.39
C GLU A 95 16.98 -7.21 -5.68
N LYS A 96 15.79 -7.82 -5.60
CA LYS A 96 14.90 -7.99 -6.75
C LYS A 96 14.44 -6.66 -7.34
N LEU A 97 14.19 -5.66 -6.48
CA LEU A 97 13.86 -4.31 -6.94
C LEU A 97 15.01 -3.69 -7.73
N LYS A 98 16.24 -3.76 -7.21
CA LYS A 98 17.44 -3.24 -7.87
C LYS A 98 17.67 -3.92 -9.23
N ASN A 99 17.48 -5.23 -9.30
CA ASN A 99 17.69 -6.04 -10.50
C ASN A 99 16.52 -5.97 -11.51
N GLY A 100 15.41 -5.30 -11.18
CA GLY A 100 14.23 -5.19 -12.04
C GLY A 100 13.41 -6.48 -12.14
N GLU A 101 13.54 -7.40 -11.18
CA GLU A 101 12.68 -8.57 -11.06
C GLU A 101 11.31 -8.21 -10.48
N ILE A 102 11.26 -7.17 -9.64
CA ILE A 102 10.05 -6.47 -9.22
C ILE A 102 10.13 -5.00 -9.61
N ASP A 103 8.99 -4.35 -9.68
CA ASP A 103 8.88 -2.96 -10.15
C ASP A 103 8.74 -1.98 -8.99
N ILE A 104 8.10 -2.40 -7.91
CA ILE A 104 7.78 -1.57 -6.74
C ILE A 104 7.74 -2.43 -5.46
N MET A 105 8.11 -1.84 -4.34
CA MET A 105 7.84 -2.35 -3.00
C MET A 105 7.54 -1.18 -2.06
N GLY A 106 6.73 -1.41 -1.03
CA GLY A 106 6.42 -0.43 0.01
C GLY A 106 7.32 -0.57 1.24
N ASP A 107 7.02 0.23 2.26
CA ASP A 107 7.59 0.16 3.61
C ASP A 107 9.11 0.37 3.63
N ILE A 108 9.59 1.31 2.81
CA ILE A 108 11.01 1.61 2.68
C ILE A 108 11.30 3.03 3.20
N SER A 109 12.07 3.13 4.27
CA SER A 109 12.62 4.41 4.72
C SER A 109 13.56 5.00 3.67
N TYR A 110 13.41 6.29 3.39
CA TYR A 110 14.31 6.99 2.48
C TYR A 110 15.70 7.14 3.11
N THR A 111 16.73 6.79 2.37
CA THR A 111 18.11 7.19 2.66
C THR A 111 18.80 7.67 1.38
N PRO A 112 19.80 8.58 1.48
CA PRO A 112 20.55 9.03 0.30
C PRO A 112 21.19 7.88 -0.48
N ASP A 113 21.74 6.88 0.21
CA ASP A 113 22.39 5.72 -0.41
C ASP A 113 21.39 4.87 -1.20
N ARG A 114 20.18 4.67 -0.65
CA ARG A 114 19.10 3.97 -1.35
C ARG A 114 18.61 4.73 -2.57
N ALA A 115 18.56 6.07 -2.48
CA ALA A 115 18.15 6.93 -3.60
C ALA A 115 19.14 6.92 -4.78
N GLU A 116 20.38 6.46 -4.57
CA GLU A 116 21.32 6.21 -5.68
C GLU A 116 20.95 4.95 -6.47
N GLU A 117 20.27 3.99 -5.85
CA GLU A 117 19.97 2.68 -6.42
C GLU A 117 18.51 2.50 -6.89
N MET A 118 17.57 3.31 -6.38
CA MET A 118 16.14 3.22 -6.68
C MET A 118 15.47 4.59 -6.69
N LEU A 119 14.25 4.66 -7.22
CA LEU A 119 13.37 5.82 -7.12
C LEU A 119 12.47 5.68 -5.90
N PHE A 120 12.01 6.81 -5.38
CA PHE A 120 11.05 6.88 -4.28
C PHE A 120 9.81 7.66 -4.71
N SER A 121 8.64 7.34 -4.13
CA SER A 121 7.45 8.20 -4.24
C SER A 121 7.77 9.61 -3.70
N ASP A 122 7.09 10.63 -4.24
CA ASP A 122 7.29 12.03 -3.80
C ASP A 122 6.78 12.22 -2.36
N GLU A 123 5.64 11.60 -2.05
CA GLU A 123 5.03 11.65 -0.73
C GLU A 123 5.23 10.30 0.00
N PRO A 124 5.35 10.33 1.34
CA PRO A 124 5.41 9.10 2.11
C PRO A 124 4.09 8.31 2.00
N MET A 125 4.20 6.99 2.00
CA MET A 125 3.02 6.14 2.11
C MET A 125 2.50 6.07 3.55
N GLY A 126 3.32 6.36 4.54
CA GLY A 126 2.98 6.33 5.95
C GLY A 126 4.17 6.68 6.84
N GLU A 127 3.99 6.46 8.14
CA GLU A 127 5.01 6.64 9.17
C GLU A 127 5.18 5.31 9.93
N GLU A 128 6.40 4.80 10.00
CA GLU A 128 6.78 3.70 10.88
C GLU A 128 7.20 4.29 12.23
N LYS A 129 6.70 3.69 13.33
CA LYS A 129 7.04 4.08 14.69
C LYS A 129 7.72 2.93 15.40
N ASP A 130 8.93 3.16 15.86
CA ASP A 130 9.73 2.17 16.52
C ASP A 130 9.69 2.35 18.04
N TYR A 131 9.40 1.26 18.72
CA TYR A 131 9.31 1.21 20.18
C TYR A 131 10.30 0.21 20.74
N LEU A 132 10.80 0.52 21.92
CA LEU A 132 11.55 -0.41 22.73
C LEU A 132 10.59 -1.24 23.58
N TYR A 133 10.69 -2.55 23.46
CA TYR A 133 9.86 -3.54 24.14
C TYR A 133 10.67 -4.37 25.14
N ALA A 134 10.07 -4.69 26.28
CA ALA A 134 10.64 -5.60 27.26
C ALA A 134 9.56 -6.38 28.02
N ASP A 135 9.98 -7.48 28.63
CA ASP A 135 9.19 -8.14 29.66
C ASP A 135 9.28 -7.32 30.96
N LEU A 136 8.23 -6.54 31.25
CA LEU A 136 8.16 -5.68 32.41
C LEU A 136 7.82 -6.45 33.73
N SER A 137 7.70 -7.78 33.68
CA SER A 137 7.72 -8.60 34.93
C SER A 137 9.12 -8.62 35.59
N ARG A 138 10.14 -8.22 34.83
CA ARG A 138 11.52 -8.04 35.35
C ARG A 138 11.62 -6.78 36.21
N GLU A 139 12.21 -6.91 37.40
CA GLU A 139 12.40 -5.78 38.30
C GLU A 139 13.61 -4.90 37.92
N ASP A 140 14.47 -5.36 37.03
CA ASP A 140 15.74 -4.72 36.65
C ASP A 140 15.64 -3.80 35.42
N ILE A 141 14.44 -3.67 34.84
CA ILE A 141 14.12 -2.76 33.71
C ILE A 141 12.85 -1.99 34.06
N THR A 142 12.90 -0.67 33.93
CA THR A 142 11.72 0.17 34.18
C THR A 142 11.58 1.28 33.14
N ALA A 143 10.37 1.49 32.65
CA ALA A 143 10.03 2.58 31.75
C ALA A 143 10.15 3.99 32.35
N SER A 144 10.16 4.09 33.69
CA SER A 144 10.30 5.36 34.40
C SER A 144 11.75 5.84 34.57
N ASP A 145 12.73 4.96 34.36
CA ASP A 145 14.16 5.28 34.44
C ASP A 145 14.95 4.51 33.37
N PHE A 146 15.29 5.16 32.29
CA PHE A 146 16.04 4.55 31.18
C PHE A 146 17.47 4.16 31.58
N LYS A 147 18.05 4.69 32.65
CA LYS A 147 19.38 4.26 33.14
C LYS A 147 19.43 2.77 33.52
N THR A 148 18.28 2.17 33.78
CA THR A 148 18.17 0.71 34.01
C THR A 148 18.55 -0.12 32.80
N LEU A 149 18.59 0.50 31.60
CA LEU A 149 18.99 -0.12 30.33
C LEU A 149 20.51 -0.17 30.14
N ASN A 150 21.31 0.53 30.98
CA ASN A 150 22.76 0.49 30.86
C ASN A 150 23.30 -0.95 31.04
N GLY A 151 24.13 -1.35 30.06
CA GLY A 151 24.70 -2.70 30.00
C GLY A 151 23.74 -3.78 29.47
N LYS A 152 22.49 -3.44 29.18
CA LYS A 152 21.51 -4.38 28.62
C LYS A 152 21.79 -4.68 27.18
N LYS A 153 21.33 -5.85 26.73
CA LYS A 153 21.36 -6.28 25.33
C LYS A 153 20.04 -5.93 24.68
N ILE A 154 20.11 -5.11 23.64
CA ILE A 154 18.93 -4.68 22.87
C ILE A 154 18.95 -5.35 21.50
N GLY A 155 17.92 -6.14 21.22
CA GLY A 155 17.68 -6.73 19.90
C GLY A 155 17.22 -5.64 18.93
N VAL A 156 17.87 -5.52 17.80
CA VAL A 156 17.49 -4.60 16.71
C VAL A 156 17.88 -5.20 15.36
N LEU A 157 17.12 -4.91 14.31
CA LEU A 157 17.49 -5.31 12.95
C LEU A 157 18.65 -4.41 12.50
N MET A 158 19.87 -4.96 12.53
CA MET A 158 21.08 -4.20 12.25
C MET A 158 21.18 -3.79 10.78
N GLY A 159 21.76 -2.62 10.53
CA GLY A 159 21.88 -2.02 9.20
C GLY A 159 20.59 -1.38 8.67
N THR A 160 19.62 -1.14 9.57
CA THR A 160 18.33 -0.51 9.24
C THR A 160 18.12 0.80 9.99
N GLU A 161 17.11 1.56 9.60
CA GLU A 161 16.75 2.82 10.25
C GLU A 161 16.43 2.68 11.75
N PRO A 162 15.71 1.64 12.22
CA PRO A 162 15.54 1.36 13.65
C PRO A 162 16.83 1.28 14.47
N GLU A 163 17.94 0.76 13.92
CA GLU A 163 19.24 0.76 14.61
C GLU A 163 19.80 2.19 14.73
N VAL A 164 19.66 3.00 13.69
CA VAL A 164 20.10 4.40 13.72
C VAL A 164 19.31 5.18 14.77
N MET A 165 17.98 5.03 14.77
CA MET A 165 17.09 5.67 15.75
C MET A 165 17.41 5.24 17.19
N LEU A 166 17.67 3.95 17.40
CA LEU A 166 18.06 3.43 18.72
C LEU A 166 19.36 4.09 19.17
N THR A 167 20.36 4.17 18.31
CA THR A 167 21.66 4.78 18.60
C THR A 167 21.50 6.27 18.98
N GLU A 168 20.73 7.03 18.18
CA GLU A 168 20.46 8.44 18.47
C GLU A 168 19.69 8.63 19.79
N TRP A 169 18.74 7.75 20.06
CA TRP A 169 18.00 7.76 21.30
C TRP A 169 18.89 7.44 22.51
N GLU A 170 19.80 6.49 22.38
CA GLU A 170 20.78 6.14 23.41
C GLU A 170 21.73 7.31 23.70
N GLU A 171 22.24 7.97 22.66
CA GLU A 171 23.08 9.16 22.81
C GLU A 171 22.34 10.28 23.54
N LYS A 172 21.08 10.55 23.18
CA LYS A 172 20.24 11.56 23.82
C LYS A 172 20.08 11.35 25.33
N TYR A 173 20.00 10.09 25.77
CA TYR A 173 19.81 9.74 27.18
C TYR A 173 21.09 9.28 27.87
N ASP A 174 22.26 9.39 27.19
CA ASP A 174 23.57 8.95 27.68
C ASP A 174 23.51 7.50 28.21
N LEU A 175 23.03 6.58 27.35
CA LEU A 175 22.93 5.16 27.64
C LEU A 175 24.07 4.40 26.95
N LYS A 176 24.42 3.25 27.55
CA LYS A 176 25.42 2.33 27.00
C LYS A 176 24.86 0.94 27.01
N THR A 177 24.32 0.52 25.90
CA THR A 177 23.73 -0.81 25.70
C THR A 177 24.59 -1.65 24.75
N GLN A 178 24.14 -2.86 24.44
CA GLN A 178 24.78 -3.75 23.49
C GLN A 178 23.73 -4.14 22.43
N HIS A 179 23.93 -3.73 21.19
CA HIS A 179 23.06 -4.14 20.09
C HIS A 179 23.31 -5.61 19.74
N VAL A 180 22.22 -6.34 19.58
CA VAL A 180 22.20 -7.75 19.15
C VAL A 180 21.33 -7.85 17.92
N ASN A 181 21.86 -8.39 16.82
CA ASN A 181 21.08 -8.55 15.60
C ASN A 181 19.87 -9.48 15.83
N ILE A 182 18.70 -9.02 15.45
CA ILE A 182 17.50 -9.84 15.26
C ILE A 182 17.13 -9.85 13.77
N SER A 183 16.52 -10.91 13.29
CA SER A 183 16.14 -11.03 11.87
C SER A 183 14.66 -10.73 11.62
N ASN A 184 13.83 -10.89 12.64
CA ASN A 184 12.38 -10.64 12.61
C ASN A 184 11.80 -10.73 14.03
N ASN A 185 10.49 -10.54 14.16
CA ASN A 185 9.78 -10.57 15.43
C ASN A 185 9.81 -11.94 16.12
N GLU A 186 9.78 -13.03 15.38
CA GLU A 186 9.87 -14.38 15.97
C GLU A 186 11.28 -14.64 16.56
N ASP A 187 12.33 -14.21 15.86
CA ASP A 187 13.71 -14.27 16.38
C ASP A 187 13.89 -13.40 17.63
N ALA A 188 13.31 -12.18 17.64
CA ALA A 188 13.29 -11.31 18.82
C ALA A 188 12.65 -12.01 20.04
N LYS A 189 11.48 -12.61 19.83
CA LYS A 189 10.76 -13.35 20.86
C LYS A 189 11.56 -14.55 21.37
N GLN A 190 12.16 -15.34 20.50
CA GLN A 190 12.99 -16.48 20.90
C GLN A 190 14.22 -16.03 21.70
N LYS A 191 14.93 -14.99 21.23
CA LYS A 191 16.10 -14.44 21.93
C LYS A 191 15.73 -13.85 23.30
N LEU A 192 14.57 -13.18 23.39
CA LEU A 192 14.07 -12.67 24.66
C LEU A 192 13.78 -13.82 25.63
N ALA A 193 13.08 -14.85 25.19
CA ALA A 193 12.75 -16.04 25.98
C ALA A 193 14.00 -16.80 26.45
N ASN A 194 15.05 -16.82 25.63
CA ASN A 194 16.32 -17.46 25.93
C ASN A 194 17.29 -16.57 26.75
N HIS A 195 16.89 -15.34 27.11
CA HIS A 195 17.74 -14.34 27.77
C HIS A 195 19.00 -13.95 26.96
N GLU A 196 18.95 -14.10 25.65
CA GLU A 196 20.01 -13.64 24.75
C GLU A 196 19.96 -12.12 24.54
N ILE A 197 18.75 -11.54 24.65
CA ILE A 197 18.48 -10.11 24.72
C ILE A 197 17.63 -9.78 25.93
N ASP A 198 17.68 -8.53 26.38
CA ASP A 198 16.90 -8.02 27.51
C ASP A 198 15.65 -7.26 27.07
N CYS A 199 15.72 -6.62 25.92
CA CYS A 199 14.66 -5.88 25.25
C CYS A 199 14.94 -5.86 23.75
N PHE A 200 14.02 -5.34 22.95
CA PHE A 200 14.19 -5.23 21.51
C PHE A 200 13.41 -4.04 20.93
N VAL A 201 13.83 -3.58 19.77
CA VAL A 201 13.14 -2.55 18.98
C VAL A 201 12.25 -3.22 17.96
N SER A 202 11.01 -2.78 17.88
CA SER A 202 10.03 -3.19 16.87
C SER A 202 9.01 -2.09 16.67
N MET A 203 8.28 -2.18 15.55
CA MET A 203 7.13 -1.34 15.25
C MET A 203 6.02 -1.52 16.28
N GLU A 204 5.05 -0.59 16.31
CA GLU A 204 3.87 -0.72 17.17
C GLU A 204 3.05 -1.95 16.81
N GLU A 205 3.07 -2.94 17.67
CA GLU A 205 2.35 -4.19 17.49
C GLU A 205 1.57 -4.58 18.74
N SER A 206 0.27 -4.65 18.61
CA SER A 206 -0.63 -4.95 19.74
C SER A 206 -0.44 -6.35 20.31
N PHE A 207 0.05 -7.31 19.50
CA PHE A 207 0.21 -8.70 19.94
C PHE A 207 1.32 -8.89 21.01
N TRP A 208 2.29 -7.98 21.10
CA TRP A 208 3.32 -8.03 22.16
C TRP A 208 2.71 -8.01 23.55
N THR A 209 1.66 -7.22 23.74
CA THR A 209 0.95 -7.12 25.02
C THR A 209 0.31 -8.44 25.42
N GLU A 210 -0.20 -9.22 24.48
CA GLU A 210 -0.78 -10.54 24.73
C GLU A 210 0.25 -11.57 25.23
N LEU A 211 1.53 -11.34 24.87
CA LEU A 211 2.67 -12.16 25.31
C LEU A 211 3.31 -11.69 26.61
N GLY A 212 2.74 -10.66 27.28
CA GLY A 212 3.30 -10.07 28.50
C GLY A 212 4.51 -9.15 28.24
N ILE A 213 4.74 -8.79 26.98
CA ILE A 213 5.78 -7.85 26.58
C ILE A 213 5.16 -6.48 26.44
N SER A 214 5.78 -5.46 27.00
CA SER A 214 5.23 -4.12 27.03
C SER A 214 6.22 -3.09 26.51
N THR A 215 5.68 -2.02 25.96
CA THR A 215 6.45 -0.87 25.50
C THR A 215 7.12 -0.16 26.67
N ILE A 216 8.44 0.06 26.58
CA ILE A 216 9.19 0.94 27.46
C ILE A 216 9.02 2.38 27.01
N THR A 217 9.30 2.66 25.73
CA THR A 217 9.21 3.99 25.13
C THR A 217 9.25 3.90 23.62
N ARG A 218 8.84 4.96 22.93
CA ARG A 218 9.15 5.16 21.51
C ARG A 218 10.59 5.62 21.36
N VAL A 219 11.37 4.96 20.53
CA VAL A 219 12.76 5.32 20.21
C VAL A 219 12.85 6.27 19.04
N GLY A 220 11.96 6.13 18.07
CA GLY A 220 11.92 6.99 16.89
C GLY A 220 10.68 6.77 16.02
N SER A 221 10.68 7.47 14.92
CA SER A 221 9.77 7.22 13.80
C SER A 221 10.40 7.71 12.50
N SER A 222 10.09 7.05 11.39
CA SER A 222 10.52 7.44 10.06
C SER A 222 9.34 7.43 9.10
N ASP A 223 9.38 8.36 8.13
CA ASP A 223 8.50 8.27 6.98
C ASP A 223 8.92 7.08 6.12
N ILE A 224 7.93 6.30 5.70
CA ILE A 224 8.11 5.18 4.78
C ILE A 224 7.50 5.51 3.43
N TYR A 225 8.13 5.01 2.39
CA TYR A 225 7.83 5.34 1.01
C TYR A 225 7.64 4.08 0.17
N TYR A 226 7.07 4.24 -1.00
CA TYR A 226 7.22 3.28 -2.07
C TYR A 226 8.59 3.46 -2.72
N ALA A 227 9.36 2.37 -2.78
CA ALA A 227 10.58 2.29 -3.57
C ALA A 227 10.26 1.64 -4.93
N ILE A 228 10.76 2.24 -6.00
CA ILE A 228 10.49 1.84 -7.38
C ILE A 228 11.82 1.53 -8.08
N ASN A 229 11.84 0.51 -8.91
CA ASN A 229 13.01 0.19 -9.71
C ASN A 229 13.47 1.42 -10.52
N LYS A 230 14.79 1.65 -10.59
CA LYS A 230 15.39 2.86 -11.17
C LYS A 230 15.00 3.12 -12.63
N ASP A 231 14.72 2.05 -13.38
CA ASP A 231 14.35 2.12 -14.80
C ASP A 231 12.83 2.29 -15.01
N ARG A 232 12.04 2.40 -13.93
CA ARG A 232 10.59 2.48 -13.96
C ARG A 232 10.07 3.86 -13.52
N ALA A 233 10.64 4.92 -14.11
CA ALA A 233 10.14 6.29 -13.91
C ALA A 233 8.65 6.44 -14.31
N ASP A 234 8.17 5.62 -15.24
CA ASP A 234 6.76 5.54 -15.62
C ASP A 234 5.86 5.12 -14.45
N ILE A 235 6.28 4.15 -13.65
CA ILE A 235 5.56 3.71 -12.44
C ILE A 235 5.59 4.79 -11.38
N LYS A 236 6.76 5.43 -11.15
CA LYS A 236 6.86 6.54 -10.20
C LYS A 236 5.87 7.66 -10.53
N GLU A 237 5.85 8.14 -11.76
CA GLU A 237 4.97 9.23 -12.20
C GLU A 237 3.48 8.87 -12.01
N GLU A 238 3.09 7.66 -12.42
CA GLU A 238 1.70 7.18 -12.27
C GLU A 238 1.32 7.02 -10.78
N LEU A 239 2.23 6.51 -9.95
CA LEU A 239 2.03 6.37 -8.51
C LEU A 239 1.83 7.72 -7.83
N ASP A 240 2.75 8.68 -8.05
CA ASP A 240 2.69 10.01 -7.45
C ASP A 240 1.41 10.75 -7.85
N ASN A 241 0.98 10.60 -9.11
CA ASN A 241 -0.30 11.14 -9.56
C ASN A 241 -1.49 10.48 -8.85
N ALA A 242 -1.44 9.16 -8.63
CA ALA A 242 -2.48 8.43 -7.92
C ALA A 242 -2.54 8.80 -6.43
N MET A 243 -1.39 8.97 -5.78
CA MET A 243 -1.30 9.40 -4.37
C MET A 243 -1.90 10.80 -4.20
N ARG A 244 -1.54 11.75 -5.06
CA ARG A 244 -2.14 13.09 -5.07
C ARG A 244 -3.64 13.06 -5.33
N ALA A 245 -4.10 12.25 -6.27
CA ALA A 245 -5.54 12.12 -6.57
C ALA A 245 -6.33 11.50 -5.41
N LEU A 246 -5.73 10.57 -4.68
CA LEU A 246 -6.32 9.98 -3.48
C LEU A 246 -6.41 11.02 -2.36
N GLU A 247 -5.34 11.78 -2.11
CA GLU A 247 -5.30 12.86 -1.11
C GLU A 247 -6.34 13.95 -1.41
N ASP A 248 -6.47 14.36 -2.67
CA ASP A 248 -7.48 15.32 -3.12
C ASP A 248 -8.92 14.80 -2.94
N ALA A 249 -9.13 13.49 -3.13
CA ALA A 249 -10.45 12.86 -3.01
C ALA A 249 -10.84 12.60 -1.54
N ASP A 250 -9.89 12.16 -0.72
CA ASP A 250 -10.09 11.85 0.70
C ASP A 250 -8.79 12.09 1.50
N PRO A 251 -8.58 13.30 2.03
CA PRO A 251 -7.37 13.66 2.78
C PRO A 251 -7.14 12.85 4.07
N PHE A 252 -8.14 12.13 4.53
CA PHE A 252 -8.05 11.30 5.74
C PHE A 252 -7.89 9.81 5.45
N TYR A 253 -7.94 9.40 4.18
CA TYR A 253 -7.95 8.00 3.79
C TYR A 253 -6.79 7.19 4.40
N THR A 254 -5.55 7.65 4.21
CA THR A 254 -4.35 6.97 4.70
C THR A 254 -4.33 6.88 6.23
N ALA A 255 -4.68 7.97 6.91
CA ALA A 255 -4.74 8.01 8.37
C ALA A 255 -5.85 7.10 8.95
N ASP A 256 -6.99 6.99 8.27
CA ASP A 256 -8.08 6.12 8.70
C ASP A 256 -7.84 4.66 8.34
N LEU A 257 -7.13 4.38 7.23
CA LEU A 257 -6.69 3.05 6.86
C LEU A 257 -5.65 2.53 7.87
N TYR A 258 -4.70 3.36 8.28
CA TYR A 258 -3.65 3.02 9.24
C TYR A 258 -4.20 2.64 10.63
N LYS A 259 -5.39 3.12 11.01
CA LYS A 259 -6.04 2.81 12.30
C LYS A 259 -6.82 1.50 12.31
N ARG A 260 -6.99 0.83 11.18
CA ARG A 260 -7.79 -0.41 11.05
C ARG A 260 -6.98 -1.65 11.37
#